data_c881921bd10106bfa857f051b53218f7
#
_entry.id   c881921bd10106bfa857f051b53218f7
#
_cell.length_a   1.000
_cell.length_b   1.000
_cell.length_c   1.000
_cell.angle_alpha   90.00
_cell.angle_beta   90.00
_cell.angle_gamma   90.00
#
_symmetry.space_group_name_H-M   'P 1'
#
loop_
_entity.id
_entity.type
_entity.pdbx_description
1 polymer ?
#
loop_
_entity_poly.entity_id
_entity_poly.type
_entity_poly.pdbx_seq_one_letter_code
_entity_poly.pdbx_strand_id
1 'polypeptide(L)'
;MKKRWIILWLSAMTLNVTAQNEPYKNPELSPSERAWDLLKRMTLEEKVSQMKNGSSAIERLGIPAYDWWNEALHGVARAGKATVFPQAIGLAATFDNQAVYGTF
;
A
#
# COMPACT_ATOMS: atom_id res chain seq x y z
N MET A 1 -19.25 11.92 -47.78
CA MET A 1 -18.77 12.52 -46.51
C MET A 1 -19.00 11.65 -45.27
N LYS A 2 -19.74 10.56 -45.29
CA LYS A 2 -20.05 9.72 -44.11
C LYS A 2 -18.96 8.72 -43.75
N LYS A 3 -18.04 8.34 -44.65
CA LYS A 3 -16.99 7.32 -44.41
C LYS A 3 -15.79 7.80 -43.55
N ARG A 4 -15.51 9.11 -43.53
CA ARG A 4 -14.36 9.68 -42.79
C ARG A 4 -14.56 9.68 -41.25
N TRP A 5 -15.80 9.77 -40.79
CA TRP A 5 -16.15 9.79 -39.36
C TRP A 5 -16.06 8.41 -38.70
N ILE A 6 -16.30 7.32 -39.46
CA ILE A 6 -16.22 5.96 -38.95
C ILE A 6 -14.78 5.58 -38.61
N ILE A 7 -13.81 6.03 -39.39
CA ILE A 7 -12.37 5.75 -39.14
C ILE A 7 -11.87 6.51 -37.92
N LEU A 8 -12.33 7.72 -37.64
CA LEU A 8 -12.00 8.49 -36.47
C LEU A 8 -12.57 7.85 -35.18
N TRP A 9 -13.74 7.24 -35.26
CA TRP A 9 -14.32 6.52 -34.10
C TRP A 9 -13.62 5.20 -33.80
N LEU A 10 -13.14 4.47 -34.80
CA LEU A 10 -12.39 3.24 -34.59
C LEU A 10 -11.01 3.49 -33.98
N SER A 11 -10.35 4.60 -34.30
CA SER A 11 -9.03 4.93 -33.73
C SER A 11 -9.10 5.40 -32.28
N ALA A 12 -10.25 5.92 -31.82
CA ALA A 12 -10.43 6.31 -30.42
C ALA A 12 -10.64 5.12 -29.48
N MET A 13 -11.05 3.96 -29.99
CA MET A 13 -11.30 2.76 -29.19
C MET A 13 -10.03 1.95 -28.88
N THR A 14 -8.93 2.17 -29.57
CA THR A 14 -7.71 1.37 -29.39
C THR A 14 -6.78 1.88 -28.30
N LEU A 15 -7.03 3.04 -27.72
CA LEU A 15 -6.15 3.65 -26.69
C LEU A 15 -6.40 3.16 -25.25
N ASN A 16 -7.43 2.35 -25.02
CA ASN A 16 -7.79 1.91 -23.66
C ASN A 16 -7.34 0.48 -23.29
N VAL A 17 -6.65 -0.23 -24.18
CA VAL A 17 -6.34 -1.65 -23.94
C VAL A 17 -5.00 -1.89 -23.25
N THR A 18 -4.13 -0.90 -23.15
CA THR A 18 -2.78 -1.10 -22.58
C THR A 18 -2.67 -0.89 -21.07
N ALA A 19 -3.71 -0.38 -20.41
CA ALA A 19 -3.66 -0.05 -18.99
C ALA A 19 -3.94 -1.22 -18.03
N GLN A 20 -4.40 -2.38 -18.52
CA GLN A 20 -4.87 -3.48 -17.67
C GLN A 20 -3.91 -4.66 -17.48
N ASN A 21 -2.72 -4.63 -18.07
CA ASN A 21 -1.85 -5.79 -18.08
C ASN A 21 -0.50 -5.57 -17.37
N GLU A 22 -0.53 -4.85 -16.24
CA GLU A 22 0.66 -4.69 -15.42
C GLU A 22 0.69 -5.80 -14.35
N PRO A 23 1.64 -6.76 -14.44
CA PRO A 23 1.69 -7.91 -13.52
C PRO A 23 1.64 -7.53 -12.05
N TYR A 24 2.25 -6.43 -11.64
CA TYR A 24 2.22 -6.01 -10.25
C TYR A 24 0.82 -5.61 -9.74
N LYS A 25 -0.13 -5.30 -10.64
CA LYS A 25 -1.54 -5.02 -10.30
C LYS A 25 -2.42 -6.26 -10.29
N ASN A 26 -1.94 -7.37 -10.82
CA ASN A 26 -2.73 -8.59 -10.92
C ASN A 26 -2.79 -9.31 -9.56
N PRO A 27 -3.96 -9.41 -8.90
CA PRO A 27 -4.10 -10.07 -7.61
C PRO A 27 -3.91 -11.60 -7.67
N GLU A 28 -4.00 -12.22 -8.84
CA GLU A 28 -3.81 -13.67 -9.04
C GLU A 28 -2.35 -14.09 -8.95
N LEU A 29 -1.42 -13.14 -9.13
CA LEU A 29 0.01 -13.41 -9.00
C LEU A 29 0.44 -13.37 -7.53
N SER A 30 1.47 -14.14 -7.20
CA SER A 30 2.03 -14.13 -5.85
C SER A 30 2.56 -12.73 -5.47
N PRO A 31 2.56 -12.38 -4.18
CA PRO A 31 3.12 -11.10 -3.72
C PRO A 31 4.56 -10.88 -4.17
N SER A 32 5.38 -11.93 -4.21
CA SER A 32 6.76 -11.86 -4.67
C SER A 32 6.89 -11.52 -6.14
N GLU A 33 6.11 -12.17 -7.00
CA GLU A 33 6.10 -11.88 -8.44
C GLU A 33 5.67 -10.44 -8.73
N ARG A 34 4.63 -9.99 -8.05
CA ARG A 34 4.13 -8.62 -8.13
C ARG A 34 5.17 -7.61 -7.68
N ALA A 35 5.84 -7.86 -6.56
CA ALA A 35 6.88 -7.00 -6.04
C ALA A 35 8.09 -6.92 -7.00
N TRP A 36 8.52 -8.04 -7.57
CA TRP A 36 9.61 -8.05 -8.54
C TRP A 36 9.29 -7.30 -9.83
N ASP A 37 8.06 -7.43 -10.35
CA ASP A 37 7.65 -6.66 -11.52
C ASP A 37 7.61 -5.16 -11.22
N LEU A 38 7.05 -4.76 -10.07
CA LEU A 38 7.03 -3.37 -9.63
C LEU A 38 8.43 -2.79 -9.49
N LEU A 39 9.34 -3.50 -8.83
CA LEU A 39 10.73 -3.08 -8.64
C LEU A 39 11.48 -2.81 -9.94
N LYS A 40 11.21 -3.58 -11.00
CA LYS A 40 11.82 -3.37 -12.33
C LYS A 40 11.35 -2.08 -12.98
N ARG A 41 10.17 -1.59 -12.62
CA ARG A 41 9.56 -0.37 -13.18
C ARG A 41 9.95 0.90 -12.42
N MET A 42 10.44 0.76 -11.19
CA MET A 42 10.81 1.89 -10.33
C MET A 42 12.20 2.42 -10.66
N THR A 43 12.36 3.75 -10.61
CA THR A 43 13.68 4.39 -10.63
C THR A 43 14.42 4.16 -9.31
N LEU A 44 15.70 4.50 -9.27
CA LEU A 44 16.48 4.40 -8.04
C LEU A 44 15.93 5.32 -6.93
N GLU A 45 15.57 6.55 -7.30
CA GLU A 45 15.01 7.55 -6.38
C GLU A 45 13.68 7.07 -5.81
N GLU A 46 12.82 6.48 -6.65
CA GLU A 46 11.56 5.91 -6.20
C GLU A 46 11.78 4.74 -5.23
N LYS A 47 12.72 3.85 -5.51
CA LYS A 47 13.08 2.75 -4.60
C LYS A 47 13.55 3.27 -3.25
N VAL A 48 14.43 4.27 -3.25
CA VAL A 48 14.93 4.90 -2.02
C VAL A 48 13.78 5.57 -1.24
N SER A 49 12.85 6.21 -1.94
CA SER A 49 11.70 6.85 -1.29
C SER A 49 10.78 5.88 -0.56
N GLN A 50 10.73 4.61 -0.99
CA GLN A 50 9.95 3.56 -0.34
C GLN A 50 10.63 2.97 0.91
N MET A 51 11.90 3.26 1.15
CA MET A 51 12.65 2.77 2.32
C MET A 51 12.45 3.65 3.57
N LYS A 52 11.63 4.67 3.49
CA LYS A 52 11.31 5.57 4.60
C LYS A 52 10.03 5.09 5.30
N ASN A 53 9.89 5.48 6.57
CA ASN A 53 8.64 5.30 7.30
C ASN A 53 7.43 5.90 6.56
N GLY A 54 7.49 7.15 6.15
CA GLY A 54 6.53 7.77 5.24
C GLY A 54 6.95 7.53 3.79
N SER A 55 6.46 6.43 3.19
CA SER A 55 6.71 6.11 1.78
C SER A 55 5.94 7.06 0.87
N SER A 56 6.64 7.71 -0.05
CA SER A 56 6.03 8.65 -1.00
C SER A 56 5.19 7.93 -2.05
N ALA A 57 4.13 8.60 -2.54
CA ALA A 57 3.39 8.09 -3.67
C ALA A 57 4.26 8.00 -4.94
N ILE A 58 3.98 7.01 -5.78
CA ILE A 58 4.54 6.89 -7.13
C ILE A 58 3.36 6.91 -8.11
N GLU A 59 2.88 8.12 -8.40
CA GLU A 59 1.65 8.34 -9.16
C GLU A 59 1.65 7.66 -10.52
N ARG A 60 2.79 7.72 -11.26
CA ARG A 60 2.91 7.07 -12.57
C ARG A 60 2.73 5.55 -12.55
N LEU A 61 2.92 4.91 -11.39
CA LEU A 61 2.69 3.49 -11.17
C LEU A 61 1.40 3.22 -10.39
N GLY A 62 0.66 4.24 -10.02
CA GLY A 62 -0.56 4.11 -9.23
C GLY A 62 -0.31 3.58 -7.81
N ILE A 63 0.88 3.84 -7.24
CA ILE A 63 1.23 3.46 -5.87
C ILE A 63 0.93 4.65 -4.96
N PRO A 64 0.01 4.51 -3.99
CA PRO A 64 -0.29 5.56 -3.03
C PRO A 64 0.85 5.76 -2.04
N ALA A 65 0.89 6.94 -1.41
CA ALA A 65 1.72 7.14 -0.23
C ALA A 65 1.24 6.24 0.91
N TYR A 66 2.18 5.78 1.71
CA TYR A 66 1.87 4.94 2.86
C TYR A 66 2.75 5.32 4.05
N ASP A 67 2.13 5.43 5.22
CA ASP A 67 2.84 5.63 6.48
C ASP A 67 2.94 4.28 7.22
N TRP A 68 4.16 3.76 7.30
CA TRP A 68 4.45 2.49 7.98
C TRP A 68 4.47 2.61 9.49
N TRP A 69 4.40 3.83 10.02
CA TRP A 69 4.41 4.02 11.46
C TRP A 69 3.17 3.42 12.08
N ASN A 70 3.39 2.32 12.76
CA ASN A 70 2.38 1.64 13.54
C ASN A 70 2.97 1.27 14.89
N GLU A 71 2.34 1.75 15.94
CA GLU A 71 2.79 1.55 17.30
C GLU A 71 1.58 1.04 18.11
N ALA A 72 1.66 -0.19 18.55
CA ALA A 72 0.60 -0.86 19.29
C ALA A 72 1.05 -1.32 20.68
N LEU A 73 2.08 -0.68 21.24
CA LEU A 73 2.67 -1.08 22.51
C LEU A 73 1.68 -0.93 23.68
N HIS A 74 0.88 0.13 23.65
CA HIS A 74 -0.19 0.36 24.64
C HIS A 74 -1.35 1.19 24.07
N GLY A 75 -1.42 1.30 22.74
CA GLY A 75 -2.42 2.05 21.99
C GLY A 75 -1.91 2.34 20.59
N VAL A 76 -2.68 3.07 19.79
CA VAL A 76 -2.33 3.35 18.37
C VAL A 76 -1.45 4.59 18.21
N ALA A 77 -0.93 5.15 19.29
CA ALA A 77 -0.06 6.31 19.30
C ALA A 77 -0.55 7.45 18.40
N ARG A 78 0.17 7.74 17.29
CA ARG A 78 -0.14 8.83 16.35
C ARG A 78 -1.15 8.44 15.28
N ALA A 79 -1.49 7.16 15.15
CA ALA A 79 -2.31 6.66 14.06
C ALA A 79 -3.82 6.91 14.24
N GLY A 80 -4.23 7.54 15.36
CA GLY A 80 -5.63 7.86 15.58
C GLY A 80 -6.00 7.93 17.06
N LYS A 81 -7.27 7.69 17.35
CA LYS A 81 -7.81 7.62 18.72
C LYS A 81 -8.26 6.19 18.98
N ALA A 82 -7.73 5.59 20.02
CA ALA A 82 -8.13 4.28 20.52
C ALA A 82 -7.95 4.23 22.03
N THR A 83 -8.38 3.17 22.66
CA THR A 83 -8.11 2.93 24.08
C THR A 83 -6.60 2.87 24.30
N VAL A 84 -6.13 3.60 25.30
CA VAL A 84 -4.73 3.57 25.73
C VAL A 84 -4.64 2.70 26.98
N PHE A 85 -3.82 1.66 26.91
CA PHE A 85 -3.56 0.77 28.01
C PHE A 85 -2.28 1.17 28.75
N PRO A 86 -2.05 0.67 29.97
CA PRO A 86 -0.76 0.83 30.62
C PRO A 86 0.38 0.25 29.76
N GLN A 87 1.57 0.80 29.90
CA GLN A 87 2.74 0.24 29.24
C GLN A 87 2.99 -1.21 29.67
N ALA A 88 3.66 -1.99 28.83
CA ALA A 88 3.92 -3.42 29.05
C ALA A 88 4.55 -3.69 30.45
N ILE A 89 5.44 -2.82 30.91
CA ILE A 89 6.03 -2.95 32.25
C ILE A 89 4.99 -2.84 33.37
N GLY A 90 4.00 -1.94 33.22
CA GLY A 90 2.91 -1.80 34.18
C GLY A 90 1.96 -2.99 34.17
N LEU A 91 1.65 -3.52 32.98
CA LEU A 91 0.85 -4.75 32.84
C LEU A 91 1.57 -5.96 33.43
N ALA A 92 2.86 -6.10 33.17
CA ALA A 92 3.67 -7.20 33.72
C ALA A 92 3.73 -7.14 35.26
N ALA A 93 3.74 -5.95 35.84
CA ALA A 93 3.75 -5.77 37.29
C ALA A 93 2.47 -6.23 38.02
N THR A 94 1.39 -6.48 37.26
CA THR A 94 0.15 -7.06 37.83
C THR A 94 0.32 -8.54 38.23
N PHE A 95 1.25 -9.26 37.58
CA PHE A 95 1.40 -10.72 37.70
C PHE A 95 0.12 -11.50 37.35
N ASP A 96 -0.79 -10.87 36.57
CA ASP A 96 -2.06 -11.42 36.15
C ASP A 96 -2.05 -11.69 34.63
N ASN A 97 -1.79 -12.91 34.25
CA ASN A 97 -1.74 -13.32 32.85
C ASN A 97 -3.08 -13.20 32.13
N GLN A 98 -4.21 -13.34 32.86
CA GLN A 98 -5.53 -13.22 32.26
C GLN A 98 -5.85 -11.76 31.92
N ALA A 99 -5.51 -10.84 32.82
CA ALA A 99 -5.68 -9.43 32.57
C ALA A 99 -4.84 -8.95 31.38
N VAL A 100 -3.59 -9.42 31.29
CA VAL A 100 -2.69 -9.10 30.15
C VAL A 100 -3.25 -9.66 28.86
N TYR A 101 -3.66 -10.94 28.85
CA TYR A 101 -4.24 -11.57 27.65
C TYR A 101 -5.54 -10.89 27.16
N GLY A 102 -6.37 -10.43 28.07
CA GLY A 102 -7.62 -9.72 27.74
C GLY A 102 -7.41 -8.27 27.25
N THR A 103 -6.18 -7.74 27.33
CA THR A 103 -5.84 -6.39 26.86
C THR A 103 -5.47 -6.38 25.38
N PHE A 104 -4.96 -7.45 24.83
CA PHE A 104 -4.48 -7.62 23.45
C PHE A 104 -5.27 -8.69 22.70
#